data_955b8b2949222704a84fb6a490ef5a1c
#
_entry.id   955b8b2949222704a84fb6a490ef5a1c
#
_cell.length_a   1.000
_cell.length_b   1.000
_cell.length_c   1.000
_cell.angle_alpha   90.00
_cell.angle_beta   90.00
_cell.angle_gamma   90.00
#
_symmetry.space_group_name_H-M   'P 1'
#
loop_
_entity.id
_entity.type
_entity.pdbx_description
1 polymer ?
#
loop_
_entity_poly.entity_id
_entity_poly.type
_entity_poly.pdbx_seq_one_letter_code
_entity_poly.pdbx_strand_id
1 'polypeptide(L)'
;AFAEAAVDQVEPIFRSGLGAQPARFKGQGDFATEVDLVIEQQLRDILTQMTGIPVYGEESGGSVLDTVWVVDPIDGTANYSAGNPLAGILVALIHKGAPVVAVSDFPLLGRRLVTCDGSPLRSVGGPATGFGGGEDAMGFDEARGHVGCSSHLPTEIFHELRETGLRPRMTGSVGLDNAFVAQGVFDGAINFSPHPWDNAAGALQIQTAGGVVTDPEGNPWTAQSRGLVAGTPQVHATIVDILSRHSGSFHR
;
A
#
# COMPACT_ATOMS: atom_id res chain seq x y z
N ALA A 1 1.66 11.93 -14.37
CA ALA A 1 2.86 12.34 -15.13
C ALA A 1 4.07 12.56 -14.21
N PHE A 2 4.06 13.56 -13.28
CA PHE A 2 5.27 13.86 -12.47
C PHE A 2 5.71 12.69 -11.58
N ALA A 3 4.79 12.10 -10.81
CA ALA A 3 5.09 10.95 -9.95
C ALA A 3 5.62 9.75 -10.75
N GLU A 4 5.06 9.47 -11.91
CA GLU A 4 5.55 8.40 -12.79
C GLU A 4 6.97 8.69 -13.29
N ALA A 5 7.23 9.93 -13.76
CA ALA A 5 8.55 10.31 -14.22
C ALA A 5 9.60 10.24 -13.09
N ALA A 6 9.21 10.51 -11.85
CA ALA A 6 10.08 10.35 -10.69
C ALA A 6 10.38 8.87 -10.42
N VAL A 7 9.35 8.01 -10.45
CA VAL A 7 9.51 6.56 -10.26
C VAL A 7 10.36 5.96 -11.39
N ASP A 8 10.15 6.35 -12.66
CA ASP A 8 10.95 5.88 -13.80
C ASP A 8 12.46 6.16 -13.63
N GLN A 9 12.83 7.25 -12.97
CA GLN A 9 14.24 7.59 -12.75
C GLN A 9 14.89 6.73 -11.67
N VAL A 10 14.14 6.27 -10.67
CA VAL A 10 14.68 5.46 -9.56
C VAL A 10 14.51 3.95 -9.77
N GLU A 11 13.63 3.53 -10.67
CA GLU A 11 13.40 2.10 -10.96
C GLU A 11 14.69 1.33 -11.29
N PRO A 12 15.65 1.84 -12.09
CA PRO A 12 16.92 1.13 -12.34
C PRO A 12 17.76 0.91 -11.09
N ILE A 13 17.73 1.86 -10.14
CA ILE A 13 18.43 1.73 -8.85
C ILE A 13 17.77 0.63 -8.03
N PHE A 14 16.42 0.66 -7.95
CA PHE A 14 15.65 -0.39 -7.27
C PHE A 14 16.00 -1.78 -7.82
N ARG A 15 15.97 -1.97 -9.13
CA ARG A 15 16.27 -3.27 -9.74
C ARG A 15 17.70 -3.75 -9.46
N SER A 16 18.68 -2.87 -9.51
CA SER A 16 20.08 -3.22 -9.32
C SER A 16 20.47 -3.49 -7.86
N GLY A 17 19.69 -2.97 -6.91
CA GLY A 17 19.99 -3.07 -5.48
C GLY A 17 19.34 -4.26 -4.76
N LEU A 18 18.60 -5.13 -5.47
CA LEU A 18 17.96 -6.30 -4.84
C LEU A 18 18.97 -7.14 -4.07
N GLY A 19 18.66 -7.45 -2.81
CA GLY A 19 19.56 -8.17 -1.91
C GLY A 19 20.52 -7.26 -1.13
N ALA A 20 20.33 -5.94 -1.20
CA ALA A 20 21.12 -4.97 -0.42
C ALA A 20 21.01 -5.26 1.08
N GLN A 21 22.15 -5.20 1.77
CA GLN A 21 22.21 -5.49 3.21
C GLN A 21 21.68 -4.32 4.03
N PRO A 22 21.18 -4.58 5.26
CA PRO A 22 20.77 -3.53 6.19
C PRO A 22 21.91 -2.54 6.43
N ALA A 23 21.62 -1.24 6.30
CA ALA A 23 22.56 -0.16 6.54
C ALA A 23 22.19 0.66 7.78
N ARG A 24 20.89 0.82 8.07
CA ARG A 24 20.38 1.59 9.19
C ARG A 24 19.26 0.84 9.89
N PHE A 25 19.44 0.49 11.15
CA PHE A 25 18.40 -0.15 11.96
C PHE A 25 17.48 0.92 12.59
N LYS A 26 16.17 0.72 12.48
CA LYS A 26 15.12 1.58 13.03
C LYS A 26 14.50 0.97 14.30
N GLY A 27 14.48 -0.37 14.38
CA GLY A 27 13.90 -1.12 15.49
C GLY A 27 14.13 -2.62 15.34
N GLN A 28 13.48 -3.44 16.16
CA GLN A 28 13.59 -4.89 16.07
C GLN A 28 12.93 -5.42 14.79
N GLY A 29 13.73 -5.86 13.84
CA GLY A 29 13.26 -6.37 12.54
C GLY A 29 12.94 -5.27 11.53
N ASP A 30 13.16 -4.00 11.88
CA ASP A 30 12.94 -2.84 11.02
C ASP A 30 14.27 -2.15 10.71
N PHE A 31 14.54 -1.94 9.41
CA PHE A 31 15.78 -1.35 8.91
C PHE A 31 15.59 -0.75 7.52
N ALA A 32 16.52 0.13 7.15
CA ALA A 32 16.70 0.60 5.78
C ALA A 32 18.01 0.04 5.20
N THR A 33 18.05 -0.12 3.89
CA THR A 33 19.29 -0.33 3.13
C THR A 33 19.81 1.01 2.59
N GLU A 34 21.04 1.04 2.08
CA GLU A 34 21.55 2.24 1.37
C GLU A 34 20.68 2.57 0.13
N VAL A 35 20.04 1.57 -0.46
CA VAL A 35 19.17 1.74 -1.62
C VAL A 35 17.91 2.53 -1.27
N ASP A 36 17.31 2.26 -0.11
CA ASP A 36 16.15 3.02 0.41
C ASP A 36 16.50 4.51 0.51
N LEU A 37 17.64 4.81 1.13
CA LEU A 37 18.12 6.19 1.33
C LEU A 37 18.36 6.92 0.00
N VAL A 38 18.99 6.25 -0.95
CA VAL A 38 19.29 6.81 -2.27
C VAL A 38 18.00 7.06 -3.07
N ILE A 39 17.09 6.10 -3.09
CA ILE A 39 15.82 6.21 -3.81
C ILE A 39 14.98 7.34 -3.20
N GLU A 40 14.83 7.38 -1.88
CA GLU A 40 14.05 8.44 -1.23
C GLU A 40 14.62 9.82 -1.52
N GLN A 41 15.95 9.99 -1.43
CA GLN A 41 16.58 11.28 -1.71
C GLN A 41 16.32 11.73 -3.15
N GLN A 42 16.44 10.82 -4.12
CA GLN A 42 16.17 11.16 -5.51
C GLN A 42 14.70 11.49 -5.76
N LEU A 43 13.77 10.70 -5.22
CA LEU A 43 12.34 11.01 -5.32
C LEU A 43 12.00 12.36 -4.71
N ARG A 44 12.59 12.69 -3.56
CA ARG A 44 12.43 13.99 -2.89
C ARG A 44 12.90 15.13 -3.77
N ASP A 45 14.11 15.03 -4.32
CA ASP A 45 14.70 16.07 -5.15
C ASP A 45 13.88 16.28 -6.43
N ILE A 46 13.52 15.19 -7.12
CA ILE A 46 12.76 15.24 -8.37
C ILE A 46 11.36 15.84 -8.14
N LEU A 47 10.60 15.29 -7.17
CA LEU A 47 9.24 15.73 -6.90
C LEU A 47 9.20 17.19 -6.43
N THR A 48 10.11 17.59 -5.54
CA THR A 48 10.20 18.99 -5.08
C THR A 48 10.58 19.93 -6.23
N GLN A 49 11.55 19.56 -7.06
CA GLN A 49 11.97 20.36 -8.19
C GLN A 49 10.85 20.52 -9.23
N MET A 50 10.12 19.45 -9.52
CA MET A 50 9.07 19.46 -10.55
C MET A 50 7.77 20.14 -10.10
N THR A 51 7.46 20.12 -8.80
CA THR A 51 6.13 20.53 -8.31
C THR A 51 6.17 21.67 -7.30
N GLY A 52 7.30 21.93 -6.66
CA GLY A 52 7.41 22.85 -5.52
C GLY A 52 6.75 22.32 -4.23
N ILE A 53 6.22 21.08 -4.25
CA ILE A 53 5.54 20.48 -3.11
C ILE A 53 6.54 19.68 -2.28
N PRO A 54 6.56 19.84 -0.94
CA PRO A 54 7.46 19.09 -0.07
C PRO A 54 7.16 17.59 -0.07
N VAL A 55 8.15 16.80 0.37
CA VAL A 55 8.06 15.34 0.50
C VAL A 55 8.15 14.94 1.97
N TYR A 56 7.26 14.06 2.39
CA TYR A 56 7.30 13.33 3.64
C TYR A 56 7.60 11.86 3.32
N GLY A 57 8.81 11.41 3.65
CA GLY A 57 9.31 10.08 3.33
C GLY A 57 9.53 9.24 4.58
N GLU A 58 9.62 7.95 4.39
CA GLU A 58 9.87 6.97 5.44
C GLU A 58 11.23 7.17 6.11
N GLU A 59 12.29 7.43 5.32
CA GLU A 59 13.67 7.40 5.77
C GLU A 59 14.16 8.74 6.33
N SER A 60 13.82 9.82 5.66
CA SER A 60 14.26 11.17 6.01
C SER A 60 13.21 11.97 6.75
N GLY A 61 12.00 11.41 6.90
CA GLY A 61 10.91 12.06 7.59
C GLY A 61 10.34 13.27 6.84
N GLY A 62 9.78 14.19 7.60
CA GLY A 62 9.08 15.38 7.12
C GLY A 62 7.87 15.66 7.99
N SER A 63 6.84 16.28 7.41
CA SER A 63 5.58 16.55 8.11
C SER A 63 4.40 16.34 7.18
N VAL A 64 3.29 15.85 7.72
CA VAL A 64 2.02 15.83 7.01
C VAL A 64 1.49 17.27 6.94
N LEU A 65 1.55 17.85 5.75
CA LEU A 65 1.05 19.19 5.44
C LEU A 65 -0.28 19.07 4.69
N ASP A 66 -0.97 20.20 4.49
CA ASP A 66 -2.20 20.25 3.69
C ASP A 66 -2.00 19.68 2.28
N THR A 67 -0.80 19.90 1.71
CA THR A 67 -0.40 19.31 0.43
C THR A 67 1.04 18.83 0.55
N VAL A 68 1.26 17.52 0.40
CA VAL A 68 2.55 16.88 0.60
C VAL A 68 2.64 15.59 -0.23
N TRP A 69 3.78 15.35 -0.84
CA TRP A 69 4.10 14.02 -1.35
C TRP A 69 4.45 13.09 -0.20
N VAL A 70 3.88 11.91 -0.17
CA VAL A 70 4.30 10.82 0.72
C VAL A 70 4.97 9.74 -0.09
N VAL A 71 6.11 9.23 0.40
CA VAL A 71 6.98 8.33 -0.33
C VAL A 71 7.46 7.20 0.58
N ASP A 72 7.27 5.97 0.10
CA ASP A 72 7.97 4.79 0.58
C ASP A 72 8.94 4.34 -0.53
N PRO A 73 10.26 4.46 -0.31
CA PRO A 73 11.25 4.12 -1.32
C PRO A 73 11.31 2.62 -1.62
N ILE A 74 11.11 1.78 -0.60
CA ILE A 74 11.09 0.32 -0.74
C ILE A 74 10.08 -0.28 0.24
N ASP A 75 8.80 -0.29 -0.12
CA ASP A 75 7.79 -1.06 0.60
C ASP A 75 8.17 -2.54 0.56
N GLY A 76 8.28 -3.15 1.75
CA GLY A 76 8.77 -4.51 1.89
C GLY A 76 10.30 -4.63 1.92
N THR A 77 11.02 -3.74 2.61
CA THR A 77 12.49 -3.72 2.73
C THR A 77 13.08 -5.06 3.18
N ALA A 78 12.42 -5.78 4.08
CA ALA A 78 12.86 -7.11 4.53
C ALA A 78 12.83 -8.14 3.39
N ASN A 79 11.78 -8.13 2.54
CA ASN A 79 11.72 -8.95 1.33
C ASN A 79 12.86 -8.58 0.38
N TYR A 80 13.01 -7.28 0.12
CA TYR A 80 13.99 -6.75 -0.80
C TYR A 80 15.42 -7.14 -0.40
N SER A 81 15.79 -6.98 0.86
CA SER A 81 17.08 -7.37 1.41
C SER A 81 17.33 -8.88 1.33
N ALA A 82 16.29 -9.70 1.47
CA ALA A 82 16.36 -11.14 1.32
C ALA A 82 16.43 -11.62 -0.14
N GLY A 83 16.35 -10.72 -1.13
CA GLY A 83 16.27 -11.09 -2.55
C GLY A 83 14.89 -11.56 -2.99
N ASN A 84 13.85 -11.36 -2.17
CA ASN A 84 12.47 -11.69 -2.50
C ASN A 84 11.86 -10.55 -3.34
N PRO A 85 11.23 -10.84 -4.51
CA PRO A 85 10.70 -9.82 -5.41
C PRO A 85 9.43 -9.10 -4.93
N LEU A 86 8.86 -9.47 -3.78
CA LEU A 86 7.65 -8.88 -3.23
C LEU A 86 7.97 -7.55 -2.51
N ALA A 87 8.41 -6.58 -3.27
CA ALA A 87 8.74 -5.23 -2.81
C ALA A 87 8.45 -4.22 -3.91
N GLY A 88 8.21 -2.97 -3.54
CA GLY A 88 7.84 -1.92 -4.48
C GLY A 88 8.18 -0.51 -4.04
N ILE A 89 7.91 0.46 -4.91
CA ILE A 89 8.06 1.90 -4.68
C ILE A 89 6.66 2.49 -4.59
N LEU A 90 6.35 3.22 -3.52
CA LEU A 90 5.05 3.85 -3.33
C LEU A 90 5.21 5.38 -3.30
N VAL A 91 4.41 6.06 -4.11
CA VAL A 91 4.36 7.53 -4.17
C VAL A 91 2.92 7.98 -4.19
N ALA A 92 2.53 8.87 -3.28
CA ALA A 92 1.21 9.48 -3.32
C ALA A 92 1.28 10.98 -3.01
N LEU A 93 0.36 11.75 -3.56
CA LEU A 93 0.12 13.14 -3.19
C LEU A 93 -1.08 13.21 -2.27
N ILE A 94 -0.86 13.72 -1.07
CA ILE A 94 -1.94 14.05 -0.12
C ILE A 94 -2.34 15.51 -0.34
N HIS A 95 -3.64 15.77 -0.40
CA HIS A 95 -4.23 17.12 -0.34
C HIS A 95 -5.37 17.13 0.65
N LYS A 96 -5.30 18.01 1.65
CA LYS A 96 -6.30 18.13 2.74
C LYS A 96 -6.61 16.78 3.41
N GLY A 97 -5.58 16.00 3.68
CA GLY A 97 -5.68 14.71 4.36
C GLY A 97 -6.09 13.52 3.48
N ALA A 98 -6.48 13.75 2.22
CA ALA A 98 -6.87 12.70 1.27
C ALA A 98 -5.82 12.47 0.16
N PRO A 99 -5.58 11.25 -0.31
CA PRO A 99 -4.71 11.00 -1.44
C PRO A 99 -5.40 11.40 -2.76
N VAL A 100 -4.70 12.16 -3.60
CA VAL A 100 -5.22 12.67 -4.89
C VAL A 100 -4.39 12.22 -6.10
N VAL A 101 -3.18 11.73 -5.90
CA VAL A 101 -2.35 11.06 -6.92
C VAL A 101 -1.71 9.84 -6.28
N ALA A 102 -1.62 8.74 -7.02
CA ALA A 102 -0.96 7.52 -6.54
C ALA A 102 -0.20 6.81 -7.67
N VAL A 103 1.00 6.36 -7.33
CA VAL A 103 1.80 5.42 -8.10
C VAL A 103 2.29 4.33 -7.15
N SER A 104 1.98 3.08 -7.48
CA SER A 104 2.61 1.91 -6.87
C SER A 104 3.33 1.15 -7.96
N ASP A 105 4.63 0.99 -7.82
CA ASP A 105 5.47 0.29 -8.79
C ASP A 105 6.16 -0.90 -8.13
N PHE A 106 5.98 -2.07 -8.70
CA PHE A 106 6.62 -3.33 -8.28
C PHE A 106 7.51 -3.82 -9.41
N PRO A 107 8.71 -3.24 -9.56
CA PRO A 107 9.54 -3.44 -10.73
C PRO A 107 9.88 -4.91 -10.99
N LEU A 108 10.16 -5.67 -9.92
CA LEU A 108 10.56 -7.09 -10.02
C LEU A 108 9.40 -8.00 -10.44
N LEU A 109 8.15 -7.54 -10.28
CA LEU A 109 6.95 -8.25 -10.72
C LEU A 109 6.43 -7.73 -12.07
N GLY A 110 7.02 -6.68 -12.63
CA GLY A 110 6.54 -6.01 -13.83
C GLY A 110 5.12 -5.43 -13.64
N ARG A 111 4.78 -4.96 -12.45
CA ARG A 111 3.47 -4.40 -12.11
C ARG A 111 3.57 -2.93 -11.74
N ARG A 112 2.69 -2.12 -12.31
CA ARG A 112 2.55 -0.70 -11.93
C ARG A 112 1.09 -0.29 -11.94
N LEU A 113 0.66 0.41 -10.89
CA LEU A 113 -0.65 1.00 -10.76
C LEU A 113 -0.52 2.52 -10.65
N VAL A 114 -1.31 3.24 -11.43
CA VAL A 114 -1.30 4.70 -11.46
C VAL A 114 -2.72 5.23 -11.50
N THR A 115 -3.02 6.19 -10.64
CA THR A 115 -4.29 6.92 -10.69
C THR A 115 -4.12 8.34 -10.16
N CYS A 116 -5.08 9.19 -10.46
CA CYS A 116 -5.30 10.45 -9.78
C CYS A 116 -6.81 10.64 -9.58
N ASP A 117 -7.17 11.49 -8.62
CA ASP A 117 -8.57 11.78 -8.32
C ASP A 117 -9.35 12.17 -9.59
N GLY A 118 -10.53 11.57 -9.75
CA GLY A 118 -11.38 11.74 -10.94
C GLY A 118 -10.91 11.01 -12.21
N SER A 119 -9.84 10.21 -12.17
CA SER A 119 -9.34 9.45 -13.32
C SER A 119 -9.40 7.94 -13.07
N PRO A 120 -9.61 7.13 -14.12
CA PRO A 120 -9.62 5.67 -13.95
C PRO A 120 -8.24 5.15 -13.51
N LEU A 121 -8.24 4.03 -12.78
CA LEU A 121 -7.03 3.30 -12.44
C LEU A 121 -6.38 2.73 -13.71
N ARG A 122 -5.12 3.07 -13.95
CA ARG A 122 -4.30 2.45 -14.99
C ARG A 122 -3.39 1.40 -14.35
N SER A 123 -3.49 0.17 -14.82
CA SER A 123 -2.71 -0.96 -14.34
C SER A 123 -1.89 -1.56 -15.48
N VAL A 124 -0.64 -1.90 -15.21
CA VAL A 124 0.28 -2.63 -16.10
C VAL A 124 0.73 -3.89 -15.37
N GLY A 125 0.87 -5.00 -16.09
CA GLY A 125 1.42 -6.25 -15.55
C GLY A 125 0.49 -6.98 -14.58
N GLY A 126 -0.81 -6.93 -14.79
CA GLY A 126 -1.79 -7.64 -13.97
C GLY A 126 -3.17 -7.62 -14.61
N PRO A 127 -4.18 -8.26 -13.99
CA PRO A 127 -5.55 -8.14 -14.48
C PRO A 127 -5.96 -6.66 -14.46
N ALA A 128 -6.58 -6.21 -15.55
CA ALA A 128 -7.05 -4.83 -15.70
C ALA A 128 -8.40 -4.57 -14.98
N THR A 129 -8.88 -5.52 -14.21
CA THR A 129 -10.24 -5.52 -13.66
C THR A 129 -10.21 -5.06 -12.20
N GLY A 130 -10.56 -3.81 -11.97
CA GLY A 130 -11.07 -3.37 -10.66
C GLY A 130 -12.43 -4.02 -10.35
N PHE A 131 -13.00 -3.76 -9.17
CA PHE A 131 -14.26 -4.32 -8.68
C PHE A 131 -15.51 -3.97 -9.53
N GLY A 132 -15.41 -3.18 -10.60
CA GLY A 132 -16.53 -2.55 -11.28
C GLY A 132 -16.64 -2.74 -12.80
N GLY A 133 -15.99 -3.68 -13.41
CA GLY A 133 -15.91 -3.76 -14.87
C GLY A 133 -16.66 -4.91 -15.55
N GLY A 134 -17.97 -4.86 -15.70
CA GLY A 134 -18.74 -5.71 -16.59
C GLY A 134 -19.66 -6.71 -15.88
N GLU A 135 -20.62 -7.28 -16.64
CA GLU A 135 -21.56 -8.31 -16.19
C GLU A 135 -20.88 -9.60 -15.69
N ASP A 136 -19.56 -9.71 -15.89
CA ASP A 136 -18.67 -10.74 -15.38
C ASP A 136 -17.76 -10.25 -14.23
N ALA A 137 -18.05 -9.11 -13.59
CA ALA A 137 -17.39 -8.74 -12.35
C ALA A 137 -17.65 -9.87 -11.34
N MET A 138 -16.63 -10.69 -11.14
CA MET A 138 -16.72 -11.88 -10.33
C MET A 138 -17.15 -11.46 -8.93
N GLY A 139 -18.41 -11.74 -8.60
CA GLY A 139 -18.91 -11.63 -7.26
C GLY A 139 -17.96 -12.38 -6.31
N PHE A 140 -18.06 -12.10 -5.04
CA PHE A 140 -17.35 -12.86 -4.01
C PHE A 140 -17.54 -14.35 -4.31
N ASP A 141 -16.51 -14.96 -4.86
CA ASP A 141 -16.44 -16.40 -5.04
C ASP A 141 -15.90 -16.97 -3.73
N GLU A 142 -16.71 -17.79 -3.05
CA GLU A 142 -16.29 -18.53 -1.84
C GLU A 142 -14.96 -19.27 -2.06
N ALA A 143 -14.60 -19.57 -3.30
CA ALA A 143 -13.32 -20.17 -3.66
C ALA A 143 -12.11 -19.22 -3.51
N ARG A 144 -12.30 -17.89 -3.51
CA ARG A 144 -11.23 -16.90 -3.38
C ARG A 144 -11.03 -16.45 -1.94
N GLY A 145 -11.67 -15.42 -1.49
CA GLY A 145 -11.61 -14.90 -0.13
C GLY A 145 -10.20 -14.51 0.34
N HIS A 146 -9.30 -14.16 -0.59
CA HIS A 146 -7.92 -13.82 -0.24
C HIS A 146 -7.85 -12.44 0.41
N VAL A 147 -7.22 -12.35 1.59
CA VAL A 147 -7.05 -11.11 2.32
C VAL A 147 -5.56 -10.90 2.61
N GLY A 148 -5.00 -9.81 2.11
CA GLY A 148 -3.65 -9.37 2.44
C GLY A 148 -3.58 -8.93 3.90
N CYS A 149 -2.59 -9.41 4.65
CA CYS A 149 -2.48 -9.16 6.07
C CYS A 149 -1.05 -8.76 6.45
N SER A 150 -0.94 -7.74 7.30
CA SER A 150 0.33 -7.41 7.95
C SER A 150 0.82 -8.60 8.80
N SER A 151 2.15 -8.78 8.86
CA SER A 151 2.79 -9.76 9.75
C SER A 151 2.54 -9.49 11.23
N HIS A 152 2.11 -8.29 11.59
CA HIS A 152 1.76 -7.88 12.96
C HIS A 152 0.26 -8.05 13.27
N LEU A 153 -0.49 -8.76 12.41
CA LEU A 153 -1.90 -9.02 12.68
C LEU A 153 -2.05 -9.88 13.96
N PRO A 154 -2.87 -9.45 14.95
CA PRO A 154 -3.14 -10.25 16.15
C PRO A 154 -3.66 -11.64 15.79
N THR A 155 -3.19 -12.65 16.53
CA THR A 155 -3.49 -14.06 16.27
C THR A 155 -5.00 -14.33 16.30
N GLU A 156 -5.73 -13.68 17.20
CA GLU A 156 -7.17 -13.81 17.37
C GLU A 156 -7.91 -13.35 16.10
N ILE A 157 -7.51 -12.19 15.53
CA ILE A 157 -8.10 -11.67 14.29
C ILE A 157 -7.77 -12.60 13.12
N PHE A 158 -6.53 -13.11 13.05
CA PHE A 158 -6.14 -14.09 12.03
C PHE A 158 -7.00 -15.35 12.08
N HIS A 159 -7.30 -15.88 13.28
CA HIS A 159 -8.16 -17.04 13.45
C HIS A 159 -9.60 -16.75 13.03
N GLU A 160 -10.17 -15.64 13.46
CA GLU A 160 -11.54 -15.27 13.10
C GLU A 160 -11.71 -15.05 11.59
N LEU A 161 -10.75 -14.41 10.93
CA LEU A 161 -10.76 -14.31 9.46
C LEU A 161 -10.92 -15.70 8.81
N ARG A 162 -10.19 -16.69 9.28
CA ARG A 162 -10.28 -18.06 8.74
C ARG A 162 -11.61 -18.74 9.05
N GLU A 163 -12.20 -18.47 10.20
CA GLU A 163 -13.52 -19.03 10.58
C GLU A 163 -14.64 -18.48 9.69
N THR A 164 -14.50 -17.27 9.14
CA THR A 164 -15.46 -16.72 8.17
C THR A 164 -15.25 -17.25 6.75
N GLY A 165 -14.28 -18.15 6.52
CA GLY A 165 -13.92 -18.68 5.20
C GLY A 165 -12.90 -17.81 4.45
N LEU A 166 -12.51 -16.66 4.99
CA LEU A 166 -11.43 -15.82 4.41
C LEU A 166 -10.08 -16.51 4.53
N ARG A 167 -9.18 -16.17 3.61
CA ARG A 167 -7.87 -16.81 3.46
C ARG A 167 -6.76 -15.78 3.60
N PRO A 168 -6.27 -15.51 4.82
CA PRO A 168 -5.18 -14.56 5.04
C PRO A 168 -3.93 -14.90 4.23
N ARG A 169 -3.28 -13.86 3.69
CA ARG A 169 -2.02 -13.91 2.95
C ARG A 169 -1.09 -12.85 3.51
N MET A 170 0.15 -13.21 3.78
CA MET A 170 1.19 -12.29 4.25
C MET A 170 2.26 -12.18 3.18
N THR A 171 2.21 -11.13 2.36
CA THR A 171 3.23 -10.90 1.32
C THR A 171 4.50 -10.27 1.91
N GLY A 172 4.37 -9.57 3.03
CA GLY A 172 5.45 -8.79 3.63
C GLY A 172 5.63 -7.41 3.00
N SER A 173 4.66 -6.95 2.20
CA SER A 173 4.60 -5.66 1.52
C SER A 173 3.17 -5.15 1.58
N VAL A 174 2.94 -4.08 2.32
CA VAL A 174 1.60 -3.47 2.48
C VAL A 174 1.11 -2.90 1.16
N GLY A 175 1.99 -2.23 0.43
CA GLY A 175 1.66 -1.68 -0.88
C GLY A 175 1.28 -2.74 -1.90
N LEU A 176 1.96 -3.91 -1.88
CA LEU A 176 1.62 -5.02 -2.76
C LEU A 176 0.27 -5.66 -2.41
N ASP A 177 -0.03 -5.83 -1.11
CA ASP A 177 -1.34 -6.32 -0.66
C ASP A 177 -2.46 -5.37 -1.16
N ASN A 178 -2.28 -4.06 -0.99
CA ASN A 178 -3.21 -3.05 -1.47
C ASN A 178 -3.34 -3.04 -3.00
N ALA A 179 -2.22 -3.17 -3.73
CA ALA A 179 -2.23 -3.27 -5.19
C ALA A 179 -2.97 -4.52 -5.69
N PHE A 180 -2.82 -5.65 -5.01
CA PHE A 180 -3.56 -6.87 -5.32
C PHE A 180 -5.06 -6.71 -5.07
N VAL A 181 -5.47 -5.95 -4.05
CA VAL A 181 -6.88 -5.59 -3.86
C VAL A 181 -7.36 -4.70 -5.01
N ALA A 182 -6.65 -3.64 -5.35
CA ALA A 182 -7.02 -2.73 -6.45
C ALA A 182 -7.14 -3.45 -7.80
N GLN A 183 -6.37 -4.52 -8.01
CA GLN A 183 -6.40 -5.34 -9.22
C GLN A 183 -7.43 -6.51 -9.13
N GLY A 184 -8.12 -6.71 -8.01
CA GLY A 184 -9.03 -7.83 -7.80
C GLY A 184 -8.33 -9.20 -7.70
N VAL A 185 -7.04 -9.23 -7.38
CA VAL A 185 -6.27 -10.45 -7.07
C VAL A 185 -6.57 -10.92 -5.66
N PHE A 186 -6.67 -9.96 -4.72
CA PHE A 186 -7.18 -10.16 -3.37
C PHE A 186 -8.57 -9.52 -3.25
N ASP A 187 -9.37 -10.08 -2.36
CA ASP A 187 -10.73 -9.60 -2.08
C ASP A 187 -10.73 -8.55 -0.96
N GLY A 188 -9.66 -8.48 -0.19
CA GLY A 188 -9.44 -7.48 0.86
C GLY A 188 -8.01 -7.39 1.34
N ALA A 189 -7.73 -6.38 2.16
CA ALA A 189 -6.48 -6.20 2.88
C ALA A 189 -6.74 -5.56 4.24
N ILE A 190 -5.86 -5.88 5.21
CA ILE A 190 -5.85 -5.29 6.55
C ILE A 190 -4.42 -5.09 7.02
N ASN A 191 -4.12 -3.89 7.50
CA ASN A 191 -2.89 -3.59 8.21
C ASN A 191 -3.11 -2.53 9.29
N PHE A 192 -2.17 -2.41 10.21
CA PHE A 192 -2.18 -1.44 11.31
C PHE A 192 -1.00 -0.46 11.21
N SER A 193 -0.47 -0.25 10.01
CA SER A 193 0.58 0.76 9.85
C SER A 193 0.02 2.17 10.07
N PRO A 194 0.62 2.95 10.97
CA PRO A 194 0.22 4.33 11.22
C PRO A 194 0.83 5.31 10.19
N HIS A 195 1.54 4.80 9.22
CA HIS A 195 2.32 5.60 8.28
C HIS A 195 1.55 5.83 6.97
N PRO A 196 1.40 7.09 6.54
CA PRO A 196 0.66 7.39 5.31
C PRO A 196 1.39 6.89 4.04
N TRP A 197 2.71 6.76 4.05
CA TRP A 197 3.47 6.27 2.88
C TRP A 197 3.15 4.82 2.54
N ASP A 198 2.82 3.95 3.51
CA ASP A 198 2.43 2.55 3.28
C ASP A 198 1.04 2.46 2.63
N ASN A 199 0.14 3.38 2.96
CA ASN A 199 -1.30 3.22 2.72
C ASN A 199 -1.89 4.17 1.68
N ALA A 200 -1.36 5.39 1.53
CA ALA A 200 -1.99 6.45 0.74
C ALA A 200 -2.16 6.07 -0.74
N ALA A 201 -1.13 5.47 -1.35
CA ALA A 201 -1.21 5.05 -2.74
C ALA A 201 -2.28 3.97 -2.93
N GLY A 202 -2.24 2.93 -2.10
CA GLY A 202 -3.21 1.83 -2.14
C GLY A 202 -4.63 2.29 -1.87
N ALA A 203 -4.84 3.19 -0.90
CA ALA A 203 -6.16 3.71 -0.57
C ALA A 203 -6.84 4.36 -1.78
N LEU A 204 -6.14 5.26 -2.49
CA LEU A 204 -6.69 5.90 -3.69
C LEU A 204 -6.91 4.88 -4.82
N GLN A 205 -5.97 3.96 -5.04
CA GLN A 205 -6.06 2.96 -6.10
C GLN A 205 -7.26 2.02 -5.91
N ILE A 206 -7.48 1.55 -4.67
CA ILE A 206 -8.61 0.67 -4.34
C ILE A 206 -9.93 1.41 -4.47
N GLN A 207 -10.04 2.65 -3.98
CA GLN A 207 -11.24 3.49 -4.14
C GLN A 207 -11.54 3.74 -5.63
N THR A 208 -10.53 4.06 -6.42
CA THR A 208 -10.68 4.26 -7.88
C THR A 208 -11.11 2.98 -8.59
N ALA A 209 -10.69 1.82 -8.11
CA ALA A 209 -11.11 0.52 -8.61
C ALA A 209 -12.52 0.11 -8.18
N GLY A 210 -13.20 0.91 -7.33
CA GLY A 210 -14.55 0.64 -6.83
C GLY A 210 -14.61 -0.15 -5.51
N GLY A 211 -13.47 -0.35 -4.84
CA GLY A 211 -13.40 -0.97 -3.52
C GLY A 211 -13.73 0.01 -2.39
N VAL A 212 -14.00 -0.55 -1.21
CA VAL A 212 -14.22 0.20 0.03
C VAL A 212 -12.90 0.30 0.79
N VAL A 213 -12.60 1.49 1.34
CA VAL A 213 -11.39 1.74 2.14
C VAL A 213 -11.75 2.56 3.36
N THR A 214 -11.37 2.06 4.54
CA THR A 214 -11.53 2.74 5.84
C THR A 214 -10.27 2.58 6.70
N ASP A 215 -10.25 3.28 7.83
CA ASP A 215 -9.37 2.91 8.94
C ASP A 215 -9.88 1.63 9.64
N PRO A 216 -9.13 1.06 10.60
CA PRO A 216 -9.58 -0.13 11.33
C PRO A 216 -10.87 0.05 12.14
N GLU A 217 -11.24 1.28 12.47
CA GLU A 217 -12.48 1.65 13.19
C GLU A 217 -13.68 1.82 12.25
N GLY A 218 -13.47 1.71 10.93
CA GLY A 218 -14.52 1.84 9.92
C GLY A 218 -14.79 3.28 9.46
N ASN A 219 -13.97 4.26 9.87
CA ASN A 219 -14.10 5.65 9.39
C ASN A 219 -13.41 5.80 8.03
N PRO A 220 -13.77 6.78 7.20
CA PRO A 220 -13.06 7.06 5.96
C PRO A 220 -11.55 7.23 6.19
N TRP A 221 -10.75 6.55 5.37
CA TRP A 221 -9.29 6.62 5.50
C TRP A 221 -8.76 8.03 5.20
N THR A 222 -7.83 8.47 6.02
CA THR A 222 -7.08 9.73 5.87
C THR A 222 -5.60 9.51 6.14
N ALA A 223 -4.77 10.49 5.82
CA ALA A 223 -3.33 10.45 6.11
C ALA A 223 -2.98 10.36 7.61
N GLN A 224 -3.94 10.53 8.51
CA GLN A 224 -3.81 10.38 9.95
C GLN A 224 -4.32 9.03 10.46
N SER A 225 -4.92 8.20 9.62
CA SER A 225 -5.41 6.87 9.98
C SER A 225 -4.29 5.95 10.42
N ARG A 226 -4.56 5.11 11.41
CA ARG A 226 -3.58 4.18 12.00
C ARG A 226 -3.82 2.77 11.50
N GLY A 227 -3.72 2.60 10.19
CA GLY A 227 -3.99 1.34 9.51
C GLY A 227 -4.95 1.53 8.34
N LEU A 228 -5.25 0.43 7.69
CA LEU A 228 -6.18 0.40 6.57
C LEU A 228 -6.92 -0.93 6.56
N VAL A 229 -8.22 -0.86 6.31
CA VAL A 229 -9.08 -1.99 5.93
C VAL A 229 -9.66 -1.68 4.56
N ALA A 230 -9.45 -2.59 3.61
CA ALA A 230 -9.92 -2.41 2.25
C ALA A 230 -10.46 -3.71 1.65
N GLY A 231 -11.31 -3.59 0.64
CA GLY A 231 -11.77 -4.75 -0.12
C GLY A 231 -13.08 -4.53 -0.84
N THR A 232 -13.65 -5.64 -1.31
CA THR A 232 -15.05 -5.67 -1.76
C THR A 232 -15.96 -5.25 -0.61
N PRO A 233 -17.14 -4.69 -0.86
CA PRO A 233 -18.04 -4.27 0.22
C PRO A 233 -18.33 -5.37 1.25
N GLN A 234 -18.47 -6.62 0.80
CA GLN A 234 -18.75 -7.76 1.67
C GLN A 234 -17.53 -8.13 2.54
N VAL A 235 -16.34 -8.26 1.94
CA VAL A 235 -15.12 -8.63 2.67
C VAL A 235 -14.74 -7.51 3.63
N HIS A 236 -14.80 -6.25 3.19
CA HIS A 236 -14.57 -5.10 4.06
C HIS A 236 -15.49 -5.12 5.28
N ALA A 237 -16.82 -5.28 5.10
CA ALA A 237 -17.77 -5.34 6.20
C ALA A 237 -17.46 -6.49 7.18
N THR A 238 -17.07 -7.66 6.66
CA THR A 238 -16.66 -8.80 7.49
C THR A 238 -15.43 -8.47 8.33
N ILE A 239 -14.40 -7.84 7.73
CA ILE A 239 -13.18 -7.49 8.47
C ILE A 239 -13.49 -6.44 9.54
N VAL A 240 -14.24 -5.39 9.23
CA VAL A 240 -14.62 -4.34 10.20
C VAL A 240 -15.45 -4.94 11.35
N ASP A 241 -16.37 -5.87 11.08
CA ASP A 241 -17.13 -6.56 12.11
C ASP A 241 -16.22 -7.37 13.05
N ILE A 242 -15.24 -8.11 12.52
CA ILE A 242 -14.24 -8.82 13.34
C ILE A 242 -13.46 -7.81 14.20
N LEU A 243 -12.94 -6.73 13.61
CA LEU A 243 -12.16 -5.73 14.35
C LEU A 243 -12.95 -5.05 15.47
N SER A 244 -14.25 -4.80 15.26
CA SER A 244 -15.11 -4.18 16.26
C SER A 244 -15.20 -5.01 17.56
N ARG A 245 -15.07 -6.34 17.46
CA ARG A 245 -15.04 -7.24 18.62
C ARG A 245 -13.69 -7.25 19.34
N HIS A 246 -12.62 -6.78 18.71
CA HIS A 246 -11.25 -6.80 19.21
C HIS A 246 -10.65 -5.40 19.43
N SER A 247 -11.48 -4.36 19.57
CA SER A 247 -11.07 -2.95 19.62
C SER A 247 -10.04 -2.59 20.72
N GLY A 248 -9.77 -3.47 21.68
CA GLY A 248 -8.70 -3.31 22.67
C GLY A 248 -7.35 -3.94 22.32
N SER A 249 -7.25 -4.72 21.21
CA SER A 249 -6.08 -5.56 20.92
C SER A 249 -5.06 -4.91 19.97
N PHE A 250 -5.43 -3.89 19.22
CA PHE A 250 -4.56 -3.26 18.19
C PHE A 250 -4.15 -1.81 18.49
N HIS A 251 -4.50 -1.27 19.66
CA HIS A 251 -4.06 0.06 20.11
C HIS A 251 -2.80 0.02 21.01
N ARG A 252 -2.06 -1.10 21.02
CA ARG A 252 -0.86 -1.24 21.88
C ARG A 252 0.42 -1.01 21.11
#